data_0b3485ba864c6ea59be47dedebe5c8d5
#
_entry.id   0b3485ba864c6ea59be47dedebe5c8d5
#
_cell.length_a   1.000
_cell.length_b   1.000
_cell.length_c   1.000
_cell.angle_alpha   90.00
_cell.angle_beta   90.00
_cell.angle_gamma   90.00
#
_symmetry.space_group_name_H-M   'P 1'
#
loop_
_entity.id
_entity.type
_entity.pdbx_description
1 polymer ?
#
loop_
_entity_poly.entity_id
_entity_poly.type
_entity_poly.pdbx_seq_one_letter_code
_entity_poly.pdbx_strand_id
1 'polypeptide(L)'
;MLITAPLLIACGADSTHPAPYVQPLNNRLANYTVNTPLRMAHFLAQILMESDRMRTAEEYASGAAYEGRRDLGNTQPGDGVRFKGRGLIQITGRANYAALVKAFGLDYIAHPTWLEQPDDAVHSALLYWDSRKLNGWAEKDNVLAISQIINLGNIPRPGSKRQIPNGLSARKALLAKCKTALGVGAAVPVT
;
A
#
# COMPACT_ATOMS: atom_id res chain seq x y z
N MET A 1 1.27 17.40 -9.79
CA MET A 1 0.54 16.54 -10.76
C MET A 1 -0.70 16.02 -10.07
N LEU A 2 -1.86 16.02 -10.75
CA LEU A 2 -3.11 15.47 -10.21
C LEU A 2 -3.26 14.01 -10.62
N ILE A 3 -3.66 13.17 -9.66
CA ILE A 3 -4.10 11.80 -9.91
C ILE A 3 -5.50 11.85 -10.53
N THR A 4 -5.74 11.06 -11.57
CA THR A 4 -7.04 10.89 -12.21
C THR A 4 -7.34 9.40 -12.39
N ALA A 5 -8.60 9.03 -12.58
CA ALA A 5 -8.95 7.63 -12.82
C ALA A 5 -8.27 7.08 -14.09
N PRO A 6 -8.22 7.79 -15.22
CA PRO A 6 -7.44 7.34 -16.39
C PRO A 6 -5.96 7.12 -16.11
N LEU A 7 -5.33 7.98 -15.28
CA LEU A 7 -3.92 7.80 -14.89
C LEU A 7 -3.75 6.53 -14.05
N LEU A 8 -4.64 6.26 -13.09
CA LEU A 8 -4.59 5.03 -12.30
C LEU A 8 -4.77 3.79 -13.17
N ILE A 9 -5.68 3.83 -14.15
CA ILE A 9 -5.88 2.76 -15.12
C ILE A 9 -4.61 2.56 -15.97
N ALA A 10 -3.99 3.63 -16.43
CA ALA A 10 -2.71 3.56 -17.16
C ALA A 10 -1.58 2.96 -16.30
N CYS A 11 -1.57 3.20 -14.99
CA CYS A 11 -0.68 2.56 -14.02
C CYS A 11 -0.96 1.06 -13.84
N GLY A 12 -2.14 0.59 -14.24
CA GLY A 12 -2.55 -0.82 -14.14
C GLY A 12 -3.66 -1.10 -13.15
N ALA A 13 -4.36 -0.08 -12.67
CA ALA A 13 -5.60 -0.26 -11.92
C ALA A 13 -6.68 -0.95 -12.77
N ASP A 14 -7.62 -1.58 -12.09
CA ASP A 14 -8.84 -2.08 -12.74
C ASP A 14 -9.60 -0.93 -13.40
N SER A 15 -10.31 -1.19 -14.50
CA SER A 15 -10.99 -0.14 -15.26
C SER A 15 -12.21 0.46 -14.57
N THR A 16 -12.76 -0.20 -13.55
CA THR A 16 -14.04 0.16 -12.93
C THR A 16 -13.92 0.64 -11.47
N HIS A 17 -12.82 0.29 -10.77
CA HIS A 17 -12.70 0.47 -9.33
C HIS A 17 -11.87 1.68 -8.84
N PRO A 18 -11.04 2.38 -9.65
CA PRO A 18 -10.12 3.37 -9.10
C PRO A 18 -10.76 4.72 -8.77
N ALA A 19 -11.95 5.03 -9.32
CA ALA A 19 -12.56 6.35 -9.17
C ALA A 19 -12.73 6.83 -7.70
N PRO A 20 -13.18 6.00 -6.74
CA PRO A 20 -13.31 6.41 -5.35
C PRO A 20 -12.00 6.81 -4.67
N TYR A 21 -10.86 6.31 -5.13
CA TYR A 21 -9.55 6.59 -4.55
C TYR A 21 -8.87 7.86 -5.08
N VAL A 22 -9.40 8.45 -6.15
CA VAL A 22 -8.81 9.63 -6.82
C VAL A 22 -8.72 10.83 -5.87
N GLN A 23 -9.83 11.21 -5.26
CA GLN A 23 -9.85 12.36 -4.35
C GLN A 23 -9.03 12.12 -3.08
N PRO A 24 -9.14 10.98 -2.36
CA PRO A 24 -8.26 10.65 -1.24
C PRO A 24 -6.76 10.72 -1.57
N LEU A 25 -6.34 10.19 -2.72
CA LEU A 25 -4.94 10.27 -3.17
C LEU A 25 -4.51 11.72 -3.36
N ASN A 26 -5.28 12.53 -4.09
CA ASN A 26 -4.95 13.94 -4.32
C ASN A 26 -4.88 14.76 -3.03
N ASN A 27 -5.74 14.48 -2.06
CA ASN A 27 -5.79 15.20 -0.79
C ASN A 27 -4.61 14.86 0.12
N ARG A 28 -4.03 13.66 0.01
CA ARG A 28 -3.12 13.13 1.03
C ARG A 28 -1.67 12.91 0.59
N LEU A 29 -1.40 12.67 -0.70
CA LEU A 29 -0.05 12.34 -1.18
C LEU A 29 1.00 13.37 -0.77
N ALA A 30 0.69 14.66 -0.87
CA ALA A 30 1.62 15.74 -0.52
C ALA A 30 1.96 15.76 0.97
N ASN A 31 1.01 15.43 1.84
CA ASN A 31 1.20 15.42 3.29
C ASN A 31 2.24 14.37 3.74
N TYR A 32 2.43 13.32 2.93
CA TYR A 32 3.40 12.26 3.13
C TYR A 32 4.63 12.38 2.22
N THR A 33 4.81 13.56 1.60
CA THR A 33 5.91 13.85 0.67
C THR A 33 6.02 12.86 -0.51
N VAL A 34 4.92 12.19 -0.86
CA VAL A 34 4.80 11.38 -2.08
C VAL A 34 4.41 12.32 -3.25
N ASN A 35 5.28 13.29 -3.54
CA ASN A 35 4.99 14.46 -4.38
C ASN A 35 5.85 14.55 -5.64
N THR A 36 6.77 13.62 -5.85
CA THR A 36 7.53 13.51 -7.12
C THR A 36 6.97 12.39 -7.99
N PRO A 37 7.07 12.47 -9.33
CA PRO A 37 6.60 11.40 -10.22
C PRO A 37 7.19 10.02 -9.88
N LEU A 38 8.45 9.97 -9.48
CA LEU A 38 9.11 8.70 -9.13
C LEU A 38 8.57 8.12 -7.81
N ARG A 39 8.40 8.94 -6.76
CA ARG A 39 7.78 8.48 -5.49
C ARG A 39 6.36 8.01 -5.71
N MET A 40 5.56 8.77 -6.49
CA MET A 40 4.19 8.37 -6.86
C MET A 40 4.17 7.05 -7.61
N ALA A 41 5.07 6.86 -8.60
CA ALA A 41 5.15 5.62 -9.37
C ALA A 41 5.40 4.40 -8.47
N HIS A 42 6.36 4.51 -7.55
CA HIS A 42 6.64 3.45 -6.59
C HIS A 42 5.48 3.18 -5.64
N PHE A 43 4.88 4.23 -5.06
CA PHE A 43 3.74 4.10 -4.16
C PHE A 43 2.56 3.42 -4.85
N LEU A 44 2.15 3.95 -6.01
CA LEU A 44 1.03 3.42 -6.79
C LEU A 44 1.27 1.96 -7.20
N ALA A 45 2.46 1.61 -7.66
CA ALA A 45 2.79 0.23 -8.04
C ALA A 45 2.60 -0.76 -6.88
N GLN A 46 2.94 -0.36 -5.65
CA GLN A 46 2.78 -1.23 -4.49
C GLN A 46 1.32 -1.36 -4.07
N ILE A 47 0.59 -0.26 -3.93
CA ILE A 47 -0.83 -0.35 -3.54
C ILE A 47 -1.66 -1.09 -4.59
N LEU A 48 -1.35 -0.94 -5.89
CA LEU A 48 -1.99 -1.70 -6.95
C LEU A 48 -1.73 -3.21 -6.83
N MET A 49 -0.53 -3.60 -6.39
CA MET A 49 -0.22 -5.01 -6.17
C MET A 49 -0.94 -5.58 -4.95
N GLU A 50 -0.99 -4.84 -3.83
CA GLU A 50 -1.57 -5.31 -2.57
C GLU A 50 -3.10 -5.34 -2.60
N SER A 51 -3.77 -4.47 -3.40
CA SER A 51 -5.22 -4.33 -3.48
C SER A 51 -5.84 -5.02 -4.71
N ASP A 52 -5.16 -5.97 -5.31
CA ASP A 52 -5.60 -6.57 -6.59
C ASP A 52 -6.03 -5.49 -7.60
N ARG A 53 -5.16 -4.52 -7.86
CA ARG A 53 -5.41 -3.39 -8.78
C ARG A 53 -6.58 -2.51 -8.36
N MET A 54 -6.74 -2.26 -7.08
CA MET A 54 -7.84 -1.48 -6.47
C MET A 54 -9.22 -2.15 -6.59
N ARG A 55 -9.28 -3.45 -6.86
CA ARG A 55 -10.56 -4.20 -6.86
C ARG A 55 -11.10 -4.43 -5.47
N THR A 56 -10.22 -4.55 -4.49
CA THR A 56 -10.62 -4.78 -3.12
C THR A 56 -9.76 -4.00 -2.14
N ALA A 57 -10.38 -3.53 -1.08
CA ALA A 57 -9.73 -3.02 0.13
C ALA A 57 -9.87 -4.01 1.30
N GLU A 58 -10.35 -5.23 1.04
CA GLU A 58 -10.48 -6.29 2.03
C GLU A 58 -9.83 -7.57 1.50
N GLU A 59 -9.10 -8.28 2.34
CA GLU A 59 -8.51 -9.58 2.04
C GLU A 59 -9.59 -10.60 1.69
N TYR A 60 -9.38 -11.35 0.59
CA TYR A 60 -10.30 -12.42 0.15
C TYR A 60 -10.39 -13.58 1.16
N ALA A 61 -9.30 -13.87 1.88
CA ALA A 61 -9.29 -14.90 2.90
C ALA A 61 -10.12 -14.49 4.12
N SER A 62 -10.62 -15.48 4.85
CA SER A 62 -11.45 -15.23 6.04
C SER A 62 -10.70 -14.56 7.21
N GLY A 63 -9.38 -14.63 7.21
CA GLY A 63 -8.53 -14.19 8.34
C GLY A 63 -8.39 -15.22 9.46
N ALA A 64 -9.04 -16.39 9.37
CA ALA A 64 -8.96 -17.43 10.41
C ALA A 64 -7.51 -17.89 10.69
N ALA A 65 -6.64 -17.85 9.68
CA ALA A 65 -5.23 -18.18 9.84
C ALA A 65 -4.45 -17.21 10.76
N TYR A 66 -5.01 -16.05 11.07
CA TYR A 66 -4.42 -15.07 11.99
C TYR A 66 -4.89 -15.22 13.43
N GLU A 67 -5.76 -16.21 13.73
CA GLU A 67 -6.24 -16.45 15.07
C GLU A 67 -5.10 -16.82 16.02
N GLY A 68 -5.04 -16.18 17.18
CA GLY A 68 -3.99 -16.42 18.17
C GLY A 68 -2.57 -15.96 17.77
N ARG A 69 -2.40 -15.29 16.65
CA ARG A 69 -1.11 -14.75 16.17
C ARG A 69 -0.65 -13.59 17.07
N ARG A 70 0.15 -13.92 18.09
CA ARG A 70 0.68 -12.94 19.06
C ARG A 70 1.57 -11.88 18.43
N ASP A 71 2.32 -12.24 17.39
CA ASP A 71 3.14 -11.31 16.60
C ASP A 71 2.32 -10.24 15.87
N LEU A 72 1.03 -10.48 15.63
CA LEU A 72 0.04 -9.53 15.11
C LEU A 72 -0.78 -8.86 16.21
N GLY A 73 -0.54 -9.19 17.49
CA GLY A 73 -1.34 -8.72 18.63
C GLY A 73 -2.71 -9.37 18.74
N ASN A 74 -2.98 -10.44 17.99
CA ASN A 74 -4.23 -11.19 18.01
C ASN A 74 -4.23 -12.13 19.24
N THR A 75 -4.71 -11.62 20.36
CA THR A 75 -4.68 -12.34 21.65
C THR A 75 -6.06 -12.66 22.21
N GLN A 76 -7.11 -12.19 21.55
CA GLN A 76 -8.50 -12.43 21.96
C GLN A 76 -9.19 -13.34 20.94
N PRO A 77 -10.15 -14.18 21.39
CA PRO A 77 -10.93 -15.01 20.48
C PRO A 77 -11.64 -14.17 19.40
N GLY A 78 -11.52 -14.60 18.15
CA GLY A 78 -12.11 -13.92 17.00
C GLY A 78 -11.24 -12.82 16.38
N ASP A 79 -10.07 -12.51 16.97
CA ASP A 79 -9.19 -11.48 16.44
C ASP A 79 -8.71 -11.75 15.01
N GLY A 80 -8.48 -13.01 14.67
CA GLY A 80 -8.03 -13.39 13.35
C GLY A 80 -8.96 -12.91 12.25
N VAL A 81 -10.24 -13.22 12.38
CA VAL A 81 -11.28 -12.80 11.42
C VAL A 81 -11.54 -11.30 11.50
N ARG A 82 -11.61 -10.76 12.74
CA ARG A 82 -11.93 -9.36 12.99
C ARG A 82 -10.89 -8.42 12.39
N PHE A 83 -9.61 -8.71 12.55
CA PHE A 83 -8.49 -7.87 12.12
C PHE A 83 -7.72 -8.45 10.94
N LYS A 84 -8.45 -9.08 10.01
CA LYS A 84 -7.88 -9.52 8.74
C LYS A 84 -7.38 -8.33 7.90
N GLY A 85 -6.71 -8.59 6.81
CA GLY A 85 -6.11 -7.56 5.97
C GLY A 85 -7.15 -6.59 5.39
N ARG A 86 -6.98 -5.28 5.65
CA ARG A 86 -7.81 -4.21 5.08
C ARG A 86 -7.00 -3.00 4.64
N GLY A 87 -7.62 -2.18 3.78
CA GLY A 87 -6.99 -1.03 3.14
C GLY A 87 -6.12 -1.41 1.95
N LEU A 88 -5.60 -0.40 1.24
CA LEU A 88 -4.82 -0.62 0.00
C LEU A 88 -3.46 -1.28 0.22
N ILE A 89 -3.01 -1.46 1.48
CA ILE A 89 -1.76 -2.13 1.82
C ILE A 89 -1.97 -3.31 2.79
N GLN A 90 -3.22 -3.72 2.98
CA GLN A 90 -3.58 -4.91 3.73
C GLN A 90 -3.08 -4.91 5.18
N ILE A 91 -3.44 -3.85 5.93
CA ILE A 91 -3.17 -3.76 7.38
C ILE A 91 -3.83 -4.94 8.09
N THR A 92 -3.05 -5.74 8.81
CA THR A 92 -3.49 -7.00 9.43
C THR A 92 -3.09 -7.06 10.89
N GLY A 93 -3.98 -7.55 11.75
CA GLY A 93 -3.75 -7.81 13.17
C GLY A 93 -4.12 -6.66 14.10
N ARG A 94 -4.64 -7.02 15.28
CA ARG A 94 -5.11 -6.08 16.32
C ARG A 94 -4.10 -4.99 16.65
N ALA A 95 -2.80 -5.32 16.77
CA ALA A 95 -1.77 -4.36 17.10
C ALA A 95 -1.62 -3.25 16.03
N ASN A 96 -1.71 -3.62 14.75
CA ASN A 96 -1.64 -2.65 13.66
C ASN A 96 -2.89 -1.77 13.58
N TYR A 97 -4.08 -2.34 13.82
CA TYR A 97 -5.32 -1.55 13.93
C TYR A 97 -5.26 -0.58 15.11
N ALA A 98 -4.76 -1.01 16.28
CA ALA A 98 -4.56 -0.13 17.43
C ALA A 98 -3.57 1.00 17.15
N ALA A 99 -2.52 0.73 16.37
CA ALA A 99 -1.59 1.77 15.93
C ALA A 99 -2.27 2.83 15.06
N LEU A 100 -3.22 2.43 14.19
CA LEU A 100 -4.02 3.37 13.40
C LEU A 100 -4.98 4.19 14.28
N VAL A 101 -5.60 3.58 15.31
CA VAL A 101 -6.41 4.33 16.30
C VAL A 101 -5.59 5.47 16.91
N LYS A 102 -4.35 5.15 17.34
CA LYS A 102 -3.44 6.16 17.91
C LYS A 102 -3.04 7.25 16.91
N ALA A 103 -2.87 6.88 15.64
CA ALA A 103 -2.42 7.81 14.60
C ALA A 103 -3.54 8.73 14.09
N PHE A 104 -4.76 8.22 13.96
CA PHE A 104 -5.87 8.92 13.30
C PHE A 104 -6.97 9.38 14.24
N GLY A 105 -7.01 8.88 15.49
CA GLY A 105 -8.06 9.19 16.46
C GLY A 105 -9.41 8.54 16.16
N LEU A 106 -9.47 7.59 15.23
CA LEU A 106 -10.69 6.84 14.86
C LEU A 106 -10.63 5.43 15.42
N ASP A 107 -11.75 4.93 15.96
CA ASP A 107 -11.78 3.61 16.62
C ASP A 107 -11.89 2.44 15.61
N TYR A 108 -10.79 2.11 14.98
CA TYR A 108 -10.69 0.94 14.10
C TYR A 108 -10.72 -0.39 14.83
N ILE A 109 -10.62 -0.39 16.16
CA ILE A 109 -10.80 -1.61 16.96
C ILE A 109 -12.29 -1.96 17.03
N ALA A 110 -13.14 -0.99 17.29
CA ALA A 110 -14.58 -1.18 17.27
C ALA A 110 -15.11 -1.36 15.84
N HIS A 111 -14.56 -0.62 14.89
CA HIS A 111 -15.04 -0.52 13.50
C HIS A 111 -13.96 -0.85 12.48
N PRO A 112 -13.47 -2.11 12.41
CA PRO A 112 -12.36 -2.48 11.55
C PRO A 112 -12.67 -2.30 10.04
N THR A 113 -13.93 -2.38 9.64
CA THR A 113 -14.38 -2.19 8.25
C THR A 113 -14.24 -0.75 7.75
N TRP A 114 -14.03 0.24 8.63
CA TRP A 114 -13.74 1.61 8.17
C TRP A 114 -12.47 1.68 7.32
N LEU A 115 -11.50 0.77 7.52
CA LEU A 115 -10.31 0.70 6.67
C LEU A 115 -10.59 0.29 5.23
N GLU A 116 -11.79 -0.15 4.91
CA GLU A 116 -12.23 -0.44 3.53
C GLU A 116 -12.69 0.83 2.81
N GLN A 117 -13.05 1.88 3.57
CA GLN A 117 -13.47 3.15 2.97
C GLN A 117 -12.28 3.80 2.22
N PRO A 118 -12.52 4.40 1.05
CA PRO A 118 -11.44 4.89 0.19
C PRO A 118 -10.47 5.86 0.87
N ASP A 119 -10.96 6.76 1.72
CA ASP A 119 -10.12 7.73 2.42
C ASP A 119 -9.22 7.06 3.45
N ASP A 120 -9.76 6.16 4.27
CA ASP A 120 -9.01 5.42 5.29
C ASP A 120 -8.05 4.39 4.67
N ALA A 121 -8.48 3.75 3.58
CA ALA A 121 -7.65 2.82 2.83
C ALA A 121 -6.39 3.49 2.23
N VAL A 122 -6.53 4.70 1.69
CA VAL A 122 -5.41 5.52 1.19
C VAL A 122 -4.57 6.04 2.36
N HIS A 123 -5.21 6.56 3.41
CA HIS A 123 -4.52 7.15 4.56
C HIS A 123 -3.66 6.12 5.28
N SER A 124 -4.18 4.92 5.54
CA SER A 124 -3.43 3.83 6.17
C SER A 124 -2.24 3.37 5.33
N ALA A 125 -2.40 3.33 4.01
CA ALA A 125 -1.31 3.00 3.10
C ALA A 125 -0.18 4.04 3.11
N LEU A 126 -0.53 5.32 3.14
CA LEU A 126 0.44 6.43 3.23
C LEU A 126 1.15 6.47 4.58
N LEU A 127 0.44 6.24 5.69
CA LEU A 127 1.06 6.13 7.01
C LEU A 127 2.06 4.97 7.06
N TYR A 128 1.68 3.81 6.53
CA TYR A 128 2.61 2.67 6.44
C TYR A 128 3.85 3.03 5.62
N TRP A 129 3.67 3.65 4.45
CA TRP A 129 4.73 4.09 3.56
C TRP A 129 5.72 5.03 4.26
N ASP A 130 5.22 6.02 4.97
CA ASP A 130 6.01 7.02 5.70
C ASP A 130 6.73 6.39 6.90
N SER A 131 6.02 5.60 7.71
CA SER A 131 6.60 4.92 8.89
C SER A 131 7.78 4.02 8.54
N ARG A 132 7.82 3.48 7.32
CA ARG A 132 8.90 2.66 6.78
C ARG A 132 9.91 3.45 5.94
N LYS A 133 9.77 4.79 5.87
CA LYS A 133 10.66 5.70 5.12
C LYS A 133 10.85 5.30 3.66
N LEU A 134 9.77 4.82 3.01
CA LEU A 134 9.84 4.24 1.68
C LEU A 134 10.14 5.27 0.58
N ASN A 135 9.90 6.57 0.82
CA ASN A 135 10.31 7.63 -0.10
C ASN A 135 11.81 7.58 -0.41
N GLY A 136 12.66 7.30 0.59
CA GLY A 136 14.11 7.20 0.37
C GLY A 136 14.53 6.03 -0.50
N TRP A 137 13.79 4.93 -0.50
CA TRP A 137 14.00 3.81 -1.41
C TRP A 137 13.43 4.09 -2.81
N ALA A 138 12.31 4.81 -2.88
CA ALA A 138 11.71 5.25 -4.14
C ALA A 138 12.65 6.20 -4.89
N GLU A 139 13.31 7.14 -4.22
CA GLU A 139 14.29 8.03 -4.84
C GLU A 139 15.51 7.29 -5.41
N LYS A 140 15.89 6.17 -4.80
CA LYS A 140 16.94 5.28 -5.31
C LYS A 140 16.43 4.32 -6.39
N ASP A 141 15.17 4.44 -6.79
CA ASP A 141 14.48 3.55 -7.72
C ASP A 141 14.57 2.06 -7.34
N ASN A 142 14.61 1.77 -6.03
CA ASN A 142 14.85 0.43 -5.52
C ASN A 142 13.54 -0.32 -5.21
N VAL A 143 12.90 -0.84 -6.26
CA VAL A 143 11.67 -1.61 -6.15
C VAL A 143 11.83 -2.89 -5.32
N LEU A 144 13.02 -3.51 -5.33
CA LEU A 144 13.27 -4.72 -4.55
C LEU A 144 13.18 -4.43 -3.05
N ALA A 145 13.90 -3.42 -2.57
CA ALA A 145 13.90 -3.04 -1.16
C ALA A 145 12.49 -2.67 -0.68
N ILE A 146 11.76 -1.85 -1.46
CA ILE A 146 10.37 -1.49 -1.14
C ILE A 146 9.48 -2.72 -1.06
N SER A 147 9.57 -3.61 -2.05
CA SER A 147 8.77 -4.84 -2.08
C SER A 147 9.10 -5.78 -0.93
N GLN A 148 10.37 -5.88 -0.52
CA GLN A 148 10.80 -6.66 0.63
C GLN A 148 10.21 -6.09 1.93
N ILE A 149 10.29 -4.78 2.13
CA ILE A 149 9.74 -4.13 3.33
C ILE A 149 8.23 -4.34 3.42
N ILE A 150 7.50 -4.17 2.31
CA ILE A 150 6.04 -4.32 2.29
C ILE A 150 5.63 -5.79 2.48
N ASN A 151 6.23 -6.71 1.72
CA ASN A 151 5.79 -8.11 1.70
C ASN A 151 6.41 -8.99 2.80
N LEU A 152 7.64 -8.68 3.22
CA LEU A 152 8.40 -9.47 4.22
C LEU A 152 8.52 -8.75 5.57
N GLY A 153 8.08 -7.49 5.67
CA GLY A 153 8.19 -6.65 6.86
C GLY A 153 9.53 -5.95 7.02
N ASN A 154 10.58 -6.40 6.35
CA ASN A 154 11.93 -5.82 6.40
C ASN A 154 12.75 -6.22 5.16
N ILE A 155 13.93 -5.63 5.02
CA ILE A 155 14.95 -6.12 4.07
C ILE A 155 15.64 -7.32 4.72
N PRO A 156 15.57 -8.52 4.11
CA PRO A 156 16.18 -9.71 4.67
C PRO A 156 17.71 -9.60 4.77
N ARG A 157 18.28 -10.20 5.81
CA ARG A 157 19.73 -10.32 5.93
C ARG A 157 20.28 -11.23 4.83
N PRO A 158 21.51 -11.01 4.34
CA PRO A 158 22.17 -11.93 3.43
C PRO A 158 22.13 -13.38 3.97
N GLY A 159 21.82 -14.35 3.12
CA GLY A 159 21.69 -15.75 3.51
C GLY A 159 20.32 -16.16 4.09
N SER A 160 19.38 -15.25 4.29
CA SER A 160 18.02 -15.59 4.71
C SER A 160 17.32 -16.50 3.69
N LYS A 161 16.53 -17.48 4.17
CA LYS A 161 15.80 -18.43 3.31
C LYS A 161 14.79 -17.74 2.37
N ARG A 162 14.17 -16.65 2.81
CA ARG A 162 13.19 -15.89 2.02
C ARG A 162 13.71 -14.48 1.76
N GLN A 163 14.25 -14.26 0.57
CA GLN A 163 14.80 -12.98 0.14
C GLN A 163 13.95 -12.30 -0.95
N ILE A 164 13.22 -13.12 -1.73
CA ILE A 164 12.41 -12.62 -2.85
C ILE A 164 10.97 -12.42 -2.36
N PRO A 165 10.43 -11.19 -2.43
CA PRO A 165 9.05 -10.92 -2.08
C PRO A 165 8.09 -11.54 -3.09
N ASN A 166 6.90 -11.90 -2.64
CA ASN A 166 5.86 -12.41 -3.51
C ASN A 166 5.50 -11.39 -4.60
N GLY A 167 5.34 -11.87 -5.82
CA GLY A 167 4.91 -11.04 -6.95
C GLY A 167 5.93 -9.99 -7.40
N LEU A 168 7.23 -10.15 -7.13
CA LEU A 168 8.25 -9.15 -7.51
C LEU A 168 8.21 -8.80 -8.99
N SER A 169 7.99 -9.76 -9.88
CA SER A 169 7.88 -9.51 -11.32
C SER A 169 6.66 -8.63 -11.63
N ALA A 170 5.50 -8.90 -11.02
CA ALA A 170 4.29 -8.09 -11.18
C ALA A 170 4.48 -6.68 -10.62
N ARG A 171 5.15 -6.51 -9.46
CA ARG A 171 5.49 -5.20 -8.88
C ARG A 171 6.38 -4.38 -9.81
N LYS A 172 7.38 -5.01 -10.43
CA LYS A 172 8.24 -4.37 -11.44
C LYS A 172 7.45 -3.95 -12.68
N ALA A 173 6.54 -4.80 -13.16
CA ALA A 173 5.69 -4.49 -14.31
C ALA A 173 4.72 -3.32 -14.03
N LEU A 174 4.10 -3.30 -12.84
CA LEU A 174 3.26 -2.18 -12.40
C LEU A 174 4.08 -0.89 -12.27
N LEU A 175 5.28 -0.96 -11.69
CA LEU A 175 6.16 0.21 -11.58
C LEU A 175 6.52 0.78 -12.96
N ALA A 176 6.83 -0.08 -13.94
CA ALA A 176 7.12 0.37 -15.29
C ALA A 176 5.92 1.12 -15.91
N LYS A 177 4.71 0.59 -15.75
CA LYS A 177 3.47 1.28 -16.19
C LYS A 177 3.27 2.60 -15.49
N CYS A 178 3.43 2.66 -14.16
CA CYS A 178 3.29 3.89 -13.39
C CYS A 178 4.34 4.93 -13.81
N LYS A 179 5.59 4.53 -14.03
CA LYS A 179 6.62 5.44 -14.53
C LYS A 179 6.24 6.04 -15.87
N THR A 180 5.81 5.22 -16.83
CA THR A 180 5.35 5.70 -18.14
C THR A 180 4.18 6.66 -18.00
N ALA A 181 3.15 6.30 -17.23
CA ALA A 181 1.95 7.12 -17.03
C ALA A 181 2.25 8.46 -16.34
N LEU A 182 3.27 8.51 -15.47
CA LEU A 182 3.69 9.69 -14.72
C LEU A 182 4.83 10.47 -15.41
N GLY A 183 5.27 10.06 -16.60
CA GLY A 183 6.34 10.71 -17.37
C GLY A 183 7.73 10.60 -16.72
N VAL A 184 7.97 9.58 -15.89
CA VAL A 184 9.29 9.34 -15.30
C VAL A 184 10.25 8.86 -16.37
N GLY A 185 11.33 9.61 -16.60
CA GLY A 185 12.34 9.30 -17.63
C GLY A 185 12.01 9.82 -19.03
N ALA A 186 10.88 10.51 -19.22
CA ALA A 186 10.66 11.27 -20.44
C ALA A 186 11.63 12.48 -20.46
N ALA A 187 12.39 12.62 -21.54
CA ALA A 187 13.22 13.82 -21.74
C ALA A 187 12.31 15.05 -21.73
N VAL A 188 12.63 16.04 -20.89
CA VAL A 188 11.97 17.35 -20.96
C VAL A 188 12.32 17.91 -22.35
N PRO A 189 11.34 18.27 -23.20
CA PRO A 189 11.65 18.97 -24.44
C PRO A 189 12.41 20.26 -24.07
N VAL A 190 13.63 20.38 -24.55
CA VAL A 190 14.39 21.64 -24.48
C VAL A 190 13.66 22.61 -25.40
N THR A 191 12.88 23.53 -24.82
CA THR A 191 12.27 24.67 -25.53
C THR A 191 13.30 25.78 -25.75
#